data_c528914c0ffd0cf6260cd4903a719596
#
_entry.id   c528914c0ffd0cf6260cd4903a719596
#
_cell.length_a   1.000
_cell.length_b   1.000
_cell.length_c   1.000
_cell.angle_alpha   90.00
_cell.angle_beta   90.00
_cell.angle_gamma   90.00
#
_symmetry.space_group_name_H-M   'P 1'
#
loop_
_entity.id
_entity.type
_entity.pdbx_description
1 polymer ?
#
loop_
_entity_poly.entity_id
_entity_poly.type
_entity_poly.pdbx_seq_one_letter_code
_entity_poly.pdbx_strand_id
1 'polypeptide(L)'
;MRVMVIVKATKEAEAQNTPLGWEGAAEMFEAMEKYNEELVKAGIMLSGDGLKPSKFGKRIHFSGAKRSVTDGPFAETKELVAGYWVWQVRSMEEAVEWPKLCPNPMPGPSDLEIRPFWESEDFDPEIVAQVNAHREKIANGGR
;
A
#
# COMPACT_ATOMS: atom_id res chain seq x y z
N MET A 1 16.22 -1.56 -4.32
CA MET A 1 15.21 -0.50 -4.43
C MET A 1 13.89 -1.01 -3.85
N ARG A 2 13.30 -0.24 -2.98
CA ARG A 2 11.98 -0.58 -2.42
C ARG A 2 10.91 0.24 -3.12
N VAL A 3 9.76 -0.39 -3.34
CA VAL A 3 8.59 0.28 -3.88
C VAL A 3 7.37 -0.04 -3.03
N MET A 4 6.44 0.91 -2.95
CA MET A 4 5.10 0.66 -2.44
C MET A 4 4.19 0.42 -3.63
N VAL A 5 3.47 -0.70 -3.60
CA VAL A 5 2.45 -1.03 -4.59
C VAL A 5 1.10 -0.78 -3.94
N ILE A 6 0.38 0.19 -4.44
CA ILE A 6 -0.83 0.72 -3.82
C ILE A 6 -2.04 0.18 -4.58
N VAL A 7 -2.93 -0.49 -3.86
CA VAL A 7 -4.20 -0.95 -4.40
C VAL A 7 -5.21 0.20 -4.31
N LYS A 8 -5.62 0.72 -5.45
CA LYS A 8 -6.58 1.82 -5.49
C LYS A 8 -7.98 1.27 -5.24
N ALA A 9 -8.75 1.96 -4.40
CA ALA A 9 -10.11 1.55 -4.08
C ALA A 9 -11.06 1.81 -5.25
N THR A 10 -12.13 1.00 -5.31
CA THR A 10 -13.26 1.22 -6.21
C THR A 10 -14.49 1.56 -5.36
N LYS A 11 -15.54 2.09 -6.00
CA LYS A 11 -16.80 2.39 -5.30
C LYS A 11 -17.39 1.14 -4.65
N GLU A 12 -17.32 0.01 -5.35
CA GLU A 12 -17.82 -1.27 -4.86
C GLU A 12 -17.08 -1.72 -3.60
N ALA A 13 -15.77 -1.59 -3.59
CA ALA A 13 -14.94 -1.94 -2.43
C ALA A 13 -15.19 -1.00 -1.25
N GLU A 14 -15.37 0.30 -1.52
CA GLU A 14 -15.66 1.31 -0.48
C GLU A 14 -17.03 1.10 0.17
N ALA A 15 -17.96 0.49 -0.53
CA ALA A 15 -19.30 0.21 -0.01
C ALA A 15 -19.36 -1.02 0.91
N GLN A 16 -18.29 -1.82 1.00
CA GLN A 16 -18.29 -3.06 1.77
C GLN A 16 -18.19 -2.80 3.28
N ASN A 17 -18.87 -3.67 4.05
CA ASN A 17 -18.77 -3.67 5.52
C ASN A 17 -17.86 -4.77 6.05
N THR A 18 -17.61 -5.78 5.22
CA THR A 18 -16.78 -6.93 5.57
C THR A 18 -15.80 -7.22 4.43
N PRO A 19 -14.63 -7.83 4.73
CA PRO A 19 -13.76 -8.34 3.70
C PRO A 19 -14.51 -9.37 2.85
N LEU A 20 -14.17 -9.47 1.58
CA LEU A 20 -14.72 -10.49 0.68
C LEU A 20 -16.26 -10.41 0.53
N GLY A 21 -16.82 -9.20 0.62
CA GLY A 21 -18.26 -8.97 0.57
C GLY A 21 -18.89 -8.93 -0.83
N TRP A 22 -18.12 -9.15 -1.89
CA TRP A 22 -18.66 -9.12 -3.26
C TRP A 22 -18.54 -10.49 -3.92
N GLU A 23 -19.34 -10.69 -4.98
CA GLU A 23 -19.33 -11.93 -5.74
C GLU A 23 -17.95 -12.16 -6.37
N GLY A 24 -17.39 -13.37 -6.19
CA GLY A 24 -16.05 -13.71 -6.68
C GLY A 24 -14.90 -13.32 -5.76
N ALA A 25 -15.19 -12.68 -4.63
CA ALA A 25 -14.17 -12.23 -3.70
C ALA A 25 -13.36 -13.38 -3.08
N ALA A 26 -14.01 -14.50 -2.78
CA ALA A 26 -13.32 -15.66 -2.21
C ALA A 26 -12.31 -16.26 -3.20
N GLU A 27 -12.67 -16.36 -4.46
CA GLU A 27 -11.79 -16.84 -5.53
C GLU A 27 -10.62 -15.88 -5.76
N MET A 28 -10.88 -14.58 -5.72
CA MET A 28 -9.84 -13.55 -5.81
C MET A 28 -8.87 -13.67 -4.63
N PHE A 29 -9.39 -13.81 -3.42
CA PHE A 29 -8.57 -13.95 -2.22
C PHE A 29 -7.63 -15.16 -2.32
N GLU A 30 -8.16 -16.32 -2.74
CA GLU A 30 -7.36 -17.53 -2.94
C GLU A 30 -6.24 -17.32 -3.98
N ALA A 31 -6.59 -16.70 -5.10
CA ALA A 31 -5.61 -16.38 -6.14
C ALA A 31 -4.56 -15.39 -5.63
N MET A 32 -4.97 -14.42 -4.82
CA MET A 32 -4.06 -13.44 -4.23
C MET A 32 -3.10 -14.08 -3.23
N GLU A 33 -3.55 -15.04 -2.44
CA GLU A 33 -2.66 -15.78 -1.54
C GLU A 33 -1.57 -16.52 -2.32
N LYS A 34 -1.93 -17.16 -3.42
CA LYS A 34 -0.96 -17.83 -4.30
C LYS A 34 0.03 -16.84 -4.91
N TYR A 35 -0.46 -15.69 -5.34
CA TYR A 35 0.39 -14.62 -5.86
C TYR A 35 1.38 -14.13 -4.80
N ASN A 36 0.90 -13.89 -3.58
CA ASN A 36 1.75 -13.48 -2.47
C ASN A 36 2.83 -14.54 -2.15
N GLU A 37 2.49 -15.83 -2.20
CA GLU A 37 3.46 -16.90 -2.02
C GLU A 37 4.59 -16.83 -3.06
N GLU A 38 4.25 -16.55 -4.32
CA GLU A 38 5.24 -16.37 -5.37
C GLU A 38 6.15 -15.17 -5.13
N LEU A 39 5.58 -14.06 -4.67
CA LEU A 39 6.35 -12.87 -4.30
C LEU A 39 7.32 -13.15 -3.14
N VAL A 40 6.88 -13.92 -2.15
CA VAL A 40 7.72 -14.31 -1.01
C VAL A 40 8.85 -15.22 -1.48
N LYS A 41 8.54 -16.25 -2.28
CA LYS A 41 9.54 -17.17 -2.83
C LYS A 41 10.61 -16.46 -3.66
N ALA A 42 10.20 -15.44 -4.41
CA ALA A 42 11.11 -14.63 -5.23
C ALA A 42 11.92 -13.61 -4.42
N GLY A 43 11.67 -13.47 -3.11
CA GLY A 43 12.34 -12.49 -2.27
C GLY A 43 11.88 -11.06 -2.51
N ILE A 44 10.70 -10.88 -3.09
CA ILE A 44 10.16 -9.58 -3.48
C ILE A 44 9.36 -8.94 -2.34
N MET A 45 8.47 -9.70 -1.71
CA MET A 45 7.52 -9.17 -0.73
C MET A 45 8.17 -8.91 0.63
N LEU A 46 8.17 -7.66 1.07
CA LEU A 46 8.61 -7.27 2.41
C LEU A 46 7.45 -7.16 3.38
N SER A 47 6.31 -6.63 2.94
CA SER A 47 5.08 -6.55 3.71
C SER A 47 3.89 -6.28 2.80
N GLY A 48 2.69 -6.44 3.32
CA GLY A 48 1.46 -6.10 2.61
C GLY A 48 0.25 -6.34 3.48
N ASP A 49 -0.74 -5.46 3.36
CA ASP A 49 -1.99 -5.53 4.10
C ASP A 49 -3.12 -4.84 3.36
N GLY A 50 -4.35 -5.29 3.64
CA GLY A 50 -5.55 -4.63 3.21
C GLY A 50 -5.97 -3.55 4.19
N LEU A 51 -6.69 -2.56 3.71
CA LEU A 51 -7.27 -1.49 4.52
C LEU A 51 -8.79 -1.57 4.47
N LYS A 52 -9.43 -1.24 5.60
CA LYS A 52 -10.87 -1.09 5.64
C LYS A 52 -11.30 0.12 4.80
N PRO A 53 -12.56 0.13 4.31
CA PRO A 53 -13.10 1.29 3.61
C PRO A 53 -12.97 2.60 4.40
N SER A 54 -12.99 3.72 3.70
CA SER A 54 -12.76 5.03 4.31
C SER A 54 -13.78 5.42 5.37
N LYS A 55 -14.97 4.83 5.37
CA LYS A 55 -15.98 5.07 6.42
C LYS A 55 -15.50 4.69 7.82
N PHE A 56 -14.49 3.85 7.94
CA PHE A 56 -13.85 3.49 9.20
C PHE A 56 -12.65 4.37 9.54
N GLY A 57 -12.30 5.29 8.64
CA GLY A 57 -11.12 6.14 8.78
C GLY A 57 -11.45 7.55 9.20
N LYS A 58 -10.38 8.31 9.44
CA LYS A 58 -10.46 9.73 9.79
C LYS A 58 -9.36 10.48 9.05
N ARG A 59 -9.62 11.76 8.79
CA ARG A 59 -8.62 12.68 8.26
C ARG A 59 -8.36 13.76 9.27
N ILE A 60 -7.11 14.15 9.39
CA ILE A 60 -6.69 15.29 10.21
C ILE A 60 -6.15 16.34 9.26
N HIS A 61 -6.77 17.51 9.29
CA HIS A 61 -6.37 18.64 8.46
C HIS A 61 -5.51 19.60 9.25
N PHE A 62 -4.42 20.04 8.63
CA PHE A 62 -3.46 20.98 9.21
C PHE A 62 -3.61 22.34 8.53
N SER A 63 -3.86 23.38 9.33
CA SER A 63 -3.93 24.76 8.84
C SER A 63 -3.26 25.66 9.89
N GLY A 64 -1.98 25.97 9.67
CA GLY A 64 -1.16 26.63 10.66
C GLY A 64 -1.08 25.80 11.95
N ALA A 65 -1.43 26.40 13.10
CA ALA A 65 -1.48 25.71 14.37
C ALA A 65 -2.77 24.91 14.58
N LYS A 66 -3.76 25.08 13.69
CA LYS A 66 -5.07 24.43 13.81
C LYS A 66 -5.02 22.99 13.31
N ARG A 67 -5.80 22.14 13.96
CA ARG A 67 -6.01 20.74 13.58
C ARG A 67 -7.50 20.47 13.58
N SER A 68 -8.01 19.93 12.48
CA SER A 68 -9.42 19.49 12.44
C SER A 68 -9.48 18.02 12.04
N VAL A 69 -10.49 17.32 12.58
CA VAL A 69 -10.70 15.90 12.32
C VAL A 69 -11.99 15.74 11.54
N THR A 70 -11.91 15.00 10.44
CA THR A 70 -13.07 14.68 9.61
C THR A 70 -13.25 13.16 9.59
N ASP A 71 -14.45 12.70 9.87
CA ASP A 71 -14.79 11.28 9.76
C ASP A 71 -15.04 10.89 8.30
N GLY A 72 -14.64 9.67 7.92
CA GLY A 72 -15.04 9.10 6.64
C GLY A 72 -16.54 8.78 6.60
N PRO A 73 -17.07 8.40 5.43
CA PRO A 73 -16.36 8.15 4.18
C PRO A 73 -15.90 9.42 3.46
N PHE A 74 -14.87 9.26 2.61
CA PHE A 74 -14.32 10.36 1.81
C PHE A 74 -14.80 10.23 0.36
N ALA A 75 -15.11 11.38 -0.29
CA ALA A 75 -15.83 11.39 -1.56
C ALA A 75 -15.03 10.91 -2.78
N GLU A 76 -13.74 11.18 -2.79
CA GLU A 76 -12.90 10.94 -3.97
C GLU A 76 -12.32 9.52 -3.96
N THR A 77 -13.09 8.52 -4.44
CA THR A 77 -12.66 7.12 -4.46
C THR A 77 -11.33 6.89 -5.19
N LYS A 78 -11.06 7.66 -6.24
CA LYS A 78 -9.80 7.55 -6.99
C LYS A 78 -8.56 7.89 -6.16
N GLU A 79 -8.73 8.61 -5.07
CA GLU A 79 -7.65 8.97 -4.15
C GLU A 79 -7.51 7.97 -3.01
N LEU A 80 -8.46 7.05 -2.87
CA LEU A 80 -8.50 6.13 -1.74
C LEU A 80 -7.67 4.88 -2.01
N VAL A 81 -7.13 4.33 -0.93
CA VAL A 81 -6.27 3.15 -0.95
C VAL A 81 -6.98 2.01 -0.24
N ALA A 82 -7.08 0.86 -0.91
CA ALA A 82 -7.70 -0.34 -0.34
C ALA A 82 -6.69 -1.32 0.24
N GLY A 83 -5.41 -1.13 -0.06
CA GLY A 83 -4.36 -2.00 0.44
C GLY A 83 -3.02 -1.61 -0.18
N TYR A 84 -1.99 -2.30 0.26
CA TYR A 84 -0.65 -2.03 -0.24
C TYR A 84 0.27 -3.23 -0.07
N TRP A 85 1.35 -3.24 -0.84
CA TRP A 85 2.54 -4.05 -0.60
C TRP A 85 3.75 -3.15 -0.50
N VAL A 86 4.77 -3.62 0.19
CA VAL A 86 6.11 -3.10 0.09
C VAL A 86 6.98 -4.19 -0.52
N TRP A 87 7.59 -3.89 -1.66
CA TRP A 87 8.43 -4.84 -2.39
C TRP A 87 9.88 -4.39 -2.47
N GLN A 88 10.77 -5.35 -2.42
CA GLN A 88 12.18 -5.17 -2.76
C GLN A 88 12.38 -5.65 -4.20
N VAL A 89 12.76 -4.73 -5.09
CA VAL A 89 12.95 -5.01 -6.52
C VAL A 89 14.30 -4.46 -6.97
N ARG A 90 14.76 -4.94 -8.12
CA ARG A 90 16.02 -4.49 -8.70
C ARG A 90 15.87 -3.18 -9.46
N SER A 91 14.69 -2.93 -10.02
CA SER A 91 14.43 -1.79 -10.88
C SER A 91 12.93 -1.51 -10.97
N MET A 92 12.57 -0.35 -11.50
CA MET A 92 11.17 -0.03 -11.79
C MET A 92 10.61 -0.96 -12.86
N GLU A 93 11.42 -1.38 -13.82
CA GLU A 93 11.03 -2.33 -14.87
C GLU A 93 10.58 -3.66 -14.26
N GLU A 94 11.32 -4.19 -13.28
CA GLU A 94 10.91 -5.39 -12.55
C GLU A 94 9.62 -5.14 -11.77
N ALA A 95 9.51 -3.99 -11.10
CA ALA A 95 8.33 -3.62 -10.32
C ALA A 95 7.06 -3.55 -11.18
N VAL A 96 7.17 -3.24 -12.46
CA VAL A 96 6.04 -3.18 -13.40
C VAL A 96 5.64 -4.57 -13.89
N GLU A 97 6.60 -5.48 -14.05
CA GLU A 97 6.31 -6.82 -14.56
C GLU A 97 5.52 -7.68 -13.56
N TRP A 98 5.83 -7.61 -12.27
CA TRP A 98 5.13 -8.37 -11.26
C TRP A 98 3.62 -8.08 -11.20
N PRO A 99 3.17 -6.82 -11.20
CA PRO A 99 1.72 -6.51 -11.14
C PRO A 99 0.92 -7.02 -12.34
N LYS A 100 1.55 -7.21 -13.49
CA LYS A 100 0.88 -7.77 -14.66
C LYS A 100 0.40 -9.21 -14.42
N LEU A 101 1.00 -9.90 -13.46
CA LEU A 101 0.63 -11.26 -13.07
C LEU A 101 -0.34 -11.28 -11.89
N CYS A 102 -0.62 -10.13 -11.31
CA CYS A 102 -1.47 -10.01 -10.13
C CYS A 102 -2.95 -10.25 -10.47
N PRO A 103 -3.66 -11.06 -9.67
CA PRO A 103 -5.11 -11.11 -9.78
C PRO A 103 -5.69 -9.73 -9.52
N ASN A 104 -6.74 -9.34 -10.24
CA ASN A 104 -7.41 -8.06 -9.96
C ASN A 104 -7.97 -8.10 -8.54
N PRO A 105 -7.52 -7.21 -7.62
CA PRO A 105 -7.98 -7.24 -6.23
C PRO A 105 -9.38 -6.66 -6.04
N MET A 106 -9.99 -6.13 -7.08
CA MET A 106 -11.28 -5.44 -7.02
C MET A 106 -12.33 -6.13 -7.87
N PRO A 107 -13.63 -5.89 -7.62
CA PRO A 107 -14.71 -6.55 -8.37
C PRO A 107 -14.89 -6.06 -9.81
N GLY A 108 -14.19 -5.02 -10.23
CA GLY A 108 -14.27 -4.47 -11.57
C GLY A 108 -12.95 -3.88 -12.01
N PRO A 109 -12.92 -3.10 -13.09
CA PRO A 109 -11.70 -2.42 -13.50
C PRO A 109 -11.08 -1.64 -12.35
N SER A 110 -9.77 -1.79 -12.16
CA SER A 110 -9.06 -1.15 -11.04
C SER A 110 -7.61 -0.90 -11.40
N ASP A 111 -6.93 -0.17 -10.54
CA ASP A 111 -5.54 0.22 -10.75
C ASP A 111 -4.67 -0.16 -9.57
N LEU A 112 -3.42 -0.51 -9.88
CA LEU A 112 -2.33 -0.54 -8.93
C LEU A 112 -1.41 0.63 -9.26
N GLU A 113 -0.95 1.34 -8.24
CA GLU A 113 0.02 2.43 -8.39
C GLU A 113 1.33 2.01 -7.74
N ILE A 114 2.44 2.25 -8.40
CA ILE A 114 3.77 1.90 -7.90
C ILE A 114 4.54 3.18 -7.60
N ARG A 115 5.03 3.31 -6.36
CA ARG A 115 5.79 4.47 -5.92
C ARG A 115 7.11 4.01 -5.28
N PRO A 116 8.26 4.46 -5.79
CA PRO A 116 9.53 4.15 -5.12
C PRO A 116 9.63 4.93 -3.81
N PHE A 117 10.29 4.32 -2.83
CA PHE A 117 10.60 4.98 -1.57
C PHE A 117 11.83 5.87 -1.71
N TRP A 118 11.88 6.91 -0.91
CA TRP A 118 13.13 7.60 -0.68
C TRP A 118 14.10 6.64 0.03
N GLU A 119 15.29 6.49 -0.53
CA GLU A 119 16.34 5.68 0.08
C GLU A 119 17.45 6.59 0.63
N SER A 120 18.39 6.03 1.42
CA SER A 120 19.44 6.83 2.04
C SER A 120 20.25 7.63 1.03
N GLU A 121 20.56 7.04 -0.13
CA GLU A 121 21.31 7.69 -1.20
C GLU A 121 20.60 8.87 -1.87
N ASP A 122 19.30 9.01 -1.66
CA ASP A 122 18.53 10.13 -2.20
C ASP A 122 18.66 11.40 -1.35
N PHE A 123 19.21 11.27 -0.14
CA PHE A 123 19.35 12.39 0.79
C PHE A 123 20.77 12.96 0.71
N ASP A 124 20.90 14.23 1.11
CA ASP A 124 22.21 14.87 1.20
C ASP A 124 23.11 14.08 2.16
N PRO A 125 24.43 13.94 1.85
CA PRO A 125 25.35 13.20 2.71
C PRO A 125 25.35 13.66 4.18
N GLU A 126 25.06 14.92 4.42
CA GLU A 126 25.02 15.51 5.78
C GLU A 126 23.92 14.90 6.65
N ILE A 127 22.82 14.41 6.04
CA ILE A 127 21.68 13.86 6.78
C ILE A 127 21.55 12.34 6.66
N VAL A 128 22.38 11.70 5.85
CA VAL A 128 22.33 10.24 5.65
C VAL A 128 22.47 9.48 6.97
N ALA A 129 23.41 9.91 7.83
CA ALA A 129 23.61 9.26 9.12
C ALA A 129 22.36 9.34 10.01
N GLN A 130 21.66 10.48 10.01
CA GLN A 130 20.42 10.66 10.76
C GLN A 130 19.31 9.77 10.22
N VAL A 131 19.19 9.69 8.90
CA VAL A 131 18.20 8.84 8.23
C VAL A 131 18.43 7.36 8.60
N ASN A 132 19.67 6.90 8.52
CA ASN A 132 20.01 5.53 8.84
C ASN A 132 19.78 5.20 10.32
N ALA A 133 20.20 6.10 11.22
CA ALA A 133 19.96 5.93 12.66
C ALA A 133 18.48 5.85 13.00
N HIS A 134 17.66 6.66 12.34
CA HIS A 134 16.21 6.65 12.53
C HIS A 134 15.58 5.34 12.05
N ARG A 135 16.02 4.84 10.90
CA ARG A 135 15.54 3.55 10.36
C ARG A 135 15.91 2.39 11.28
N GLU A 136 17.12 2.40 11.85
CA GLU A 136 17.52 1.39 12.82
C GLU A 136 16.63 1.40 14.06
N LYS A 137 16.29 2.58 14.57
CA LYS A 137 15.38 2.70 15.71
C LYS A 137 14.02 2.11 15.40
N ILE A 138 13.48 2.39 14.21
CA ILE A 138 12.19 1.83 13.79
C ILE A 138 12.30 0.30 13.72
N ALA A 139 13.34 -0.23 13.09
CA ALA A 139 13.56 -1.66 12.95
C ALA A 139 13.69 -2.38 14.29
N ASN A 140 14.26 -1.71 15.29
CA ASN A 140 14.46 -2.25 16.63
C ASN A 140 13.31 -1.92 17.59
N GLY A 141 12.18 -1.42 17.09
CA GLY A 141 11.02 -1.07 17.92
C GLY A 141 11.27 0.09 18.87
N GLY A 142 12.15 1.03 18.49
CA GLY A 142 12.50 2.19 19.32
C GLY A 142 13.54 1.93 20.40
N ARG A 143 14.20 0.80 20.36
CA ARG A 143 15.23 0.37 21.33
C ARG A 143 16.63 0.85 20.99
#